data_2991f0043483032d7d033f4eb6728e16
#
_entry.id   2991f0043483032d7d033f4eb6728e16
#
_cell.length_a   1.000
_cell.length_b   1.000
_cell.length_c   1.000
_cell.angle_alpha   90.00
_cell.angle_beta   90.00
_cell.angle_gamma   90.00
#
_symmetry.space_group_name_H-M   'P 1'
#
loop_
_entity.id
_entity.type
_entity.pdbx_description
1 polymer ?
#
loop_
_entity_poly.entity_id
_entity_poly.type
_entity_poly.pdbx_seq_one_letter_code
_entity_poly.pdbx_strand_id
1 'polypeptide(L)'
;GQNLLSLQLPLYEKIMERAPERLRTLIASGDVYIRAEKPLQEIPDADVVCYGLWVDPLLATHHGVFISDRNQPESLDFMLQKPSLEELENLSKTHLFLMDIGIWLLSDRAVDLLMKRSQKADGALDVDTPYSDLKYYDLYADFGLSLGNHPRIEDEELNSLSVAILPLPGGEFYHYGTSRELL
;
A
#
# COMPACT_ATOMS: atom_id res chain seq x y z
N GLY A 1 -5.84 -13.27 -26.51
CA GLY A 1 -6.36 -12.98 -25.15
C GLY A 1 -5.65 -11.77 -24.57
N GLN A 2 -6.35 -10.99 -23.78
CA GLN A 2 -5.77 -9.89 -23.02
C GLN A 2 -5.00 -10.47 -21.81
N ASN A 3 -3.83 -9.94 -21.51
CA ASN A 3 -3.11 -10.29 -20.29
C ASN A 3 -3.47 -9.31 -19.15
N LEU A 4 -3.22 -9.72 -17.91
CA LEU A 4 -3.55 -8.92 -16.72
C LEU A 4 -2.92 -7.52 -16.76
N LEU A 5 -1.69 -7.42 -17.22
CA LEU A 5 -0.97 -6.15 -17.32
C LEU A 5 -1.67 -5.15 -18.26
N SER A 6 -2.06 -5.60 -19.46
CA SER A 6 -2.75 -4.72 -20.43
C SER A 6 -4.13 -4.25 -19.96
N LEU A 7 -4.78 -5.01 -19.07
CA LEU A 7 -6.02 -4.60 -18.44
C LEU A 7 -5.80 -3.57 -17.33
N GLN A 8 -4.67 -3.66 -16.64
CA GLN A 8 -4.40 -2.86 -15.45
C GLN A 8 -3.68 -1.54 -15.74
N LEU A 9 -2.81 -1.49 -16.76
CA LEU A 9 -2.05 -0.28 -17.13
C LEU A 9 -2.89 0.98 -17.30
N PRO A 10 -4.09 0.96 -17.94
CA PRO A 10 -4.90 2.17 -18.07
C PRO A 10 -5.36 2.78 -16.74
N LEU A 11 -5.54 1.97 -15.69
CA LEU A 11 -5.84 2.48 -14.35
C LEU A 11 -4.63 3.15 -13.74
N TYR A 12 -3.46 2.52 -13.85
CA TYR A 12 -2.21 3.07 -13.30
C TYR A 12 -1.82 4.38 -13.97
N GLU A 13 -1.97 4.47 -15.29
CA GLU A 13 -1.74 5.69 -16.05
C GLU A 13 -2.65 6.84 -15.55
N LYS A 14 -3.94 6.60 -15.39
CA LYS A 14 -4.89 7.59 -14.85
C LYS A 14 -4.56 8.03 -13.42
N ILE A 15 -4.05 7.14 -12.59
CA ILE A 15 -3.60 7.47 -11.24
C ILE A 15 -2.38 8.39 -11.34
N MET A 16 -1.37 8.03 -12.14
CA MET A 16 -0.13 8.79 -12.26
C MET A 16 -0.32 10.16 -12.92
N GLU A 17 -1.24 10.30 -13.87
CA GLU A 17 -1.61 11.59 -14.47
C GLU A 17 -2.17 12.59 -13.44
N ARG A 18 -2.72 12.11 -12.33
CA ARG A 18 -3.32 12.92 -11.26
C ARG A 18 -2.44 13.05 -10.02
N ALA A 19 -1.36 12.27 -9.97
CA ALA A 19 -0.46 12.28 -8.82
C ALA A 19 0.26 13.63 -8.70
N PRO A 20 0.42 14.18 -7.47
CA PRO A 20 1.32 15.29 -7.23
C PRO A 20 2.73 15.01 -7.74
N GLU A 21 3.44 16.07 -8.16
CA GLU A 21 4.75 15.95 -8.82
C GLU A 21 5.78 15.15 -8.00
N ARG A 22 5.67 15.19 -6.68
CA ARG A 22 6.60 14.44 -5.80
C ARG A 22 6.32 12.94 -5.73
N LEU A 23 5.13 12.47 -6.12
CA LEU A 23 4.75 11.05 -6.14
C LEU A 23 5.08 10.42 -7.49
N ARG A 24 6.34 10.05 -7.68
CA ARG A 24 6.88 9.61 -8.97
C ARG A 24 6.88 8.11 -9.17
N THR A 25 6.82 7.35 -8.09
CA THR A 25 6.91 5.88 -8.13
C THR A 25 5.58 5.26 -7.77
N LEU A 26 5.07 4.41 -8.64
CA LEU A 26 3.91 3.56 -8.35
C LEU A 26 4.39 2.12 -8.17
N ILE A 27 4.05 1.54 -7.02
CA ILE A 27 4.19 0.11 -6.77
C ILE A 27 2.80 -0.52 -6.91
N ALA A 28 2.71 -1.60 -7.69
CA ALA A 28 1.48 -2.35 -7.88
C ALA A 28 1.73 -3.84 -7.68
N SER A 29 0.81 -4.52 -6.99
CA SER A 29 0.82 -5.97 -6.86
C SER A 29 0.61 -6.63 -8.23
N GLY A 30 1.38 -7.67 -8.53
CA GLY A 30 1.36 -8.38 -9.83
C GLY A 30 0.32 -9.49 -9.92
N ASP A 31 -0.29 -9.87 -8.81
CA ASP A 31 -1.24 -10.98 -8.69
C ASP A 31 -2.69 -10.53 -8.43
N VAL A 32 -2.99 -9.26 -8.67
CA VAL A 32 -4.31 -8.68 -8.49
C VAL A 32 -4.83 -8.05 -9.78
N TYR A 33 -6.13 -8.10 -9.99
CA TYR A 33 -6.84 -7.29 -10.96
C TYR A 33 -7.77 -6.32 -10.24
N ILE A 34 -7.61 -5.04 -10.51
CA ILE A 34 -8.36 -3.97 -9.88
C ILE A 34 -9.15 -3.23 -10.95
N ARG A 35 -10.45 -3.10 -10.73
CA ARG A 35 -11.35 -2.36 -11.58
C ARG A 35 -11.89 -1.16 -10.81
N ALA A 36 -11.85 0.01 -11.41
CA ALA A 36 -12.43 1.23 -10.87
C ALA A 36 -13.46 1.80 -11.86
N GLU A 37 -14.71 1.89 -11.44
CA GLU A 37 -15.79 2.37 -12.30
C GLU A 37 -16.08 3.88 -12.11
N LYS A 38 -15.71 4.43 -10.97
CA LYS A 38 -15.96 5.84 -10.64
C LYS A 38 -14.74 6.71 -10.87
N PRO A 39 -14.92 8.02 -11.06
CA PRO A 39 -13.79 8.95 -11.15
C PRO A 39 -12.91 8.86 -9.91
N LEU A 40 -11.59 8.90 -10.14
CA LEU A 40 -10.61 8.95 -9.06
C LEU A 40 -10.73 10.26 -8.28
N GLN A 41 -10.54 10.19 -6.97
CA GLN A 41 -10.45 11.35 -6.11
C GLN A 41 -9.14 12.11 -6.36
N GLU A 42 -9.04 13.33 -5.85
CA GLU A 42 -7.80 14.08 -5.79
C GLU A 42 -6.79 13.33 -4.90
N ILE A 43 -5.54 13.26 -5.36
CA ILE A 43 -4.48 12.57 -4.65
C ILE A 43 -3.76 13.58 -3.74
N PRO A 44 -3.73 13.35 -2.42
CA PRO A 44 -3.04 14.24 -1.49
C PRO A 44 -1.54 14.32 -1.76
N ASP A 45 -0.94 15.47 -1.45
CA ASP A 45 0.50 15.64 -1.47
C ASP A 45 1.12 15.10 -0.18
N ALA A 46 1.50 13.82 -0.21
CA ALA A 46 2.11 13.08 0.89
C ALA A 46 3.37 12.33 0.40
N ASP A 47 4.18 11.80 1.32
CA ASP A 47 5.33 10.96 0.98
C ASP A 47 4.89 9.59 0.44
N VAL A 48 3.80 9.07 1.00
CA VAL A 48 3.20 7.80 0.61
C VAL A 48 1.70 7.96 0.50
N VAL A 49 1.12 7.46 -0.60
CA VAL A 49 -0.34 7.36 -0.77
C VAL A 49 -0.70 5.93 -1.13
N CYS A 50 -1.55 5.31 -0.31
CA CYS A 50 -1.99 3.94 -0.50
C CYS A 50 -3.47 3.89 -0.88
N TYR A 51 -3.80 3.07 -1.86
CA TYR A 51 -5.20 2.81 -2.20
C TYR A 51 -5.72 1.58 -1.47
N GLY A 52 -6.97 1.66 -1.01
CA GLY A 52 -7.66 0.57 -0.37
C GLY A 52 -9.12 0.46 -0.76
N LEU A 53 -9.77 -0.57 -0.28
CA LEU A 53 -11.20 -0.80 -0.47
C LEU A 53 -11.92 -0.98 0.86
N TRP A 54 -13.13 -0.45 0.91
CA TRP A 54 -14.11 -0.82 1.95
C TRP A 54 -14.60 -2.23 1.66
N VAL A 55 -14.34 -3.15 2.57
CA VAL A 55 -14.71 -4.56 2.42
C VAL A 55 -15.27 -5.11 3.72
N ASP A 56 -15.87 -6.30 3.65
CA ASP A 56 -16.25 -7.05 4.84
C ASP A 56 -15.00 -7.38 5.68
N PRO A 57 -15.05 -7.27 7.02
CA PRO A 57 -13.93 -7.59 7.90
C PRO A 57 -13.32 -8.97 7.67
N LEU A 58 -14.12 -9.97 7.36
CA LEU A 58 -13.63 -11.33 7.12
C LEU A 58 -12.69 -11.39 5.90
N LEU A 59 -13.02 -10.66 4.82
CA LEU A 59 -12.15 -10.57 3.65
C LEU A 59 -10.83 -9.88 4.00
N ALA A 60 -10.89 -8.80 4.78
CA ALA A 60 -9.72 -8.02 5.17
C ALA A 60 -8.69 -8.82 6.00
N THR A 61 -9.11 -9.89 6.71
CA THR A 61 -8.19 -10.73 7.51
C THR A 61 -7.10 -11.41 6.69
N HIS A 62 -7.25 -11.52 5.38
CA HIS A 62 -6.29 -12.17 4.49
C HIS A 62 -5.26 -11.21 3.87
N HIS A 63 -5.42 -9.90 4.11
CA HIS A 63 -4.65 -8.85 3.46
C HIS A 63 -4.02 -7.87 4.47
N GLY A 64 -3.24 -6.93 3.96
CA GLY A 64 -2.88 -5.73 4.70
C GLY A 64 -4.11 -4.85 4.94
N VAL A 65 -4.15 -4.13 6.05
CA VAL A 65 -5.27 -3.29 6.42
C VAL A 65 -4.76 -1.96 6.94
N PHE A 66 -5.23 -0.88 6.33
CA PHE A 66 -4.96 0.49 6.77
C PHE A 66 -6.01 0.92 7.78
N ILE A 67 -5.56 1.38 8.93
CA ILE A 67 -6.42 1.89 10.01
C ILE A 67 -6.32 3.41 10.05
N SER A 68 -7.46 4.10 10.16
CA SER A 68 -7.52 5.55 10.31
C SER A 68 -8.48 5.97 11.42
N ASP A 69 -8.20 7.12 12.04
CA ASP A 69 -9.15 7.76 12.94
C ASP A 69 -10.38 8.25 12.15
N ARG A 70 -11.57 8.14 12.76
CA ARG A 70 -12.82 8.57 12.12
C ARG A 70 -12.87 10.06 11.80
N ASN A 71 -12.10 10.88 12.52
CA ASN A 71 -12.02 12.33 12.30
C ASN A 71 -10.97 12.68 11.23
N GLN A 72 -10.07 11.76 10.88
CA GLN A 72 -9.02 11.93 9.87
C GLN A 72 -8.98 10.70 8.94
N PRO A 73 -10.03 10.44 8.16
CA PRO A 73 -10.20 9.18 7.42
C PRO A 73 -9.15 8.95 6.32
N GLU A 74 -8.52 10.02 5.83
CA GLU A 74 -7.50 9.95 4.79
C GLU A 74 -6.07 9.89 5.36
N SER A 75 -5.89 10.01 6.69
CA SER A 75 -4.59 9.90 7.35
C SER A 75 -4.41 8.49 7.88
N LEU A 76 -3.30 7.85 7.52
CA LEU A 76 -2.96 6.55 8.08
C LEU A 76 -2.62 6.70 9.57
N ASP A 77 -3.36 6.00 10.42
CA ASP A 77 -3.00 5.90 11.84
C ASP A 77 -1.95 4.80 12.03
N PHE A 78 -2.22 3.61 11.55
CA PHE A 78 -1.27 2.50 11.45
C PHE A 78 -1.76 1.45 10.47
N MET A 79 -0.84 0.56 10.05
CA MET A 79 -1.15 -0.60 9.23
C MET A 79 -1.12 -1.87 10.07
N LEU A 80 -1.96 -2.84 9.70
CA LEU A 80 -1.95 -4.20 10.19
C LEU A 80 -1.73 -5.17 9.04
N GLN A 81 -1.04 -6.28 9.31
CA GLN A 81 -0.84 -7.34 8.34
C GLN A 81 -1.58 -8.59 8.77
N LYS A 82 -2.59 -8.97 7.97
CA LYS A 82 -3.45 -10.13 8.22
C LYS A 82 -4.01 -10.17 9.64
N PRO A 83 -4.70 -9.10 10.08
CA PRO A 83 -5.27 -9.05 11.43
C PRO A 83 -6.34 -10.12 11.64
N SER A 84 -6.60 -10.49 12.90
CA SER A 84 -7.72 -11.36 13.22
C SER A 84 -9.06 -10.64 13.04
N LEU A 85 -10.14 -11.41 12.83
CA LEU A 85 -11.49 -10.85 12.74
C LEU A 85 -11.86 -10.11 14.02
N GLU A 86 -11.55 -10.68 15.19
CA GLU A 86 -11.81 -10.06 16.49
C GLU A 86 -11.11 -8.71 16.64
N GLU A 87 -9.84 -8.61 16.18
CA GLU A 87 -9.09 -7.35 16.20
C GLU A 87 -9.74 -6.29 15.32
N LEU A 88 -10.16 -6.63 14.09
CA LEU A 88 -10.85 -5.70 13.18
C LEU A 88 -12.22 -5.28 13.73
N GLU A 89 -13.00 -6.20 14.27
CA GLU A 89 -14.29 -5.89 14.89
C GLU A 89 -14.13 -4.95 16.10
N ASN A 90 -13.09 -5.14 16.90
CA ASN A 90 -12.80 -4.26 18.02
C ASN A 90 -12.35 -2.87 17.55
N LEU A 91 -11.44 -2.78 16.58
CA LEU A 91 -10.98 -1.52 16.01
C LEU A 91 -12.10 -0.76 15.30
N SER A 92 -13.02 -1.44 14.63
CA SER A 92 -14.13 -0.80 13.91
C SER A 92 -15.11 -0.04 14.83
N LYS A 93 -15.04 -0.22 16.14
CA LYS A 93 -15.81 0.57 17.12
C LYS A 93 -15.34 2.02 17.19
N THR A 94 -14.07 2.28 16.96
CA THR A 94 -13.43 3.60 17.12
C THR A 94 -12.73 4.11 15.85
N HIS A 95 -12.29 3.21 14.95
CA HIS A 95 -11.56 3.51 13.74
C HIS A 95 -12.33 3.11 12.47
N LEU A 96 -11.83 3.58 11.35
CA LEU A 96 -12.17 3.07 10.03
C LEU A 96 -11.04 2.16 9.56
N PHE A 97 -11.34 1.25 8.64
CA PHE A 97 -10.31 0.46 7.99
C PHE A 97 -10.57 0.32 6.50
N LEU A 98 -9.48 0.28 5.73
CA LEU A 98 -9.46 -0.05 4.30
C LEU A 98 -8.56 -1.27 4.10
N MET A 99 -9.04 -2.24 3.34
CA MET A 99 -8.18 -3.34 2.88
C MET A 99 -7.20 -2.82 1.83
N ASP A 100 -5.92 -3.10 1.98
CA ASP A 100 -4.89 -2.80 0.99
C ASP A 100 -5.15 -3.57 -0.31
N ILE A 101 -5.07 -2.89 -1.43
CA ILE A 101 -5.24 -3.47 -2.78
C ILE A 101 -3.94 -3.52 -3.57
N GLY A 102 -2.81 -3.23 -2.92
CA GLY A 102 -1.50 -3.32 -3.52
C GLY A 102 -1.20 -2.22 -4.54
N ILE A 103 -1.76 -1.01 -4.40
CA ILE A 103 -1.40 0.18 -5.18
C ILE A 103 -0.89 1.25 -4.22
N TRP A 104 0.40 1.56 -4.32
CA TRP A 104 1.09 2.52 -3.48
C TRP A 104 1.83 3.53 -4.35
N LEU A 105 1.66 4.81 -4.06
CA LEU A 105 2.43 5.91 -4.65
C LEU A 105 3.49 6.37 -3.65
N LEU A 106 4.71 6.54 -4.11
CA LEU A 106 5.84 6.88 -3.26
C LEU A 106 6.55 8.13 -3.78
N SER A 107 6.94 9.03 -2.87
CA SER A 107 7.89 10.09 -3.13
C SER A 107 9.32 9.52 -3.29
N ASP A 108 10.21 10.30 -3.89
CA ASP A 108 11.63 9.92 -3.99
C ASP A 108 12.22 9.68 -2.59
N ARG A 109 11.83 10.48 -1.59
CA ARG A 109 12.24 10.30 -0.18
C ARG A 109 11.81 8.94 0.37
N ALA A 110 10.58 8.54 0.12
CA ALA A 110 10.07 7.24 0.58
C ALA A 110 10.80 6.08 -0.11
N VAL A 111 11.08 6.21 -1.42
CA VAL A 111 11.85 5.22 -2.19
C VAL A 111 13.28 5.10 -1.66
N ASP A 112 13.97 6.22 -1.41
CA ASP A 112 15.33 6.23 -0.86
C ASP A 112 15.41 5.52 0.49
N LEU A 113 14.45 5.78 1.38
CA LEU A 113 14.38 5.11 2.68
C LEU A 113 14.09 3.61 2.54
N LEU A 114 13.17 3.23 1.65
CA LEU A 114 12.86 1.83 1.37
C LEU A 114 14.10 1.09 0.84
N MET A 115 14.82 1.69 -0.11
CA MET A 115 16.08 1.15 -0.63
C MET A 115 17.15 1.03 0.45
N LYS A 116 17.33 2.08 1.27
CA LYS A 116 18.28 2.07 2.40
C LYS A 116 18.01 0.92 3.38
N ARG A 117 16.75 0.60 3.67
CA ARG A 117 16.37 -0.50 4.57
C ARG A 117 16.54 -1.89 3.95
N SER A 118 16.53 -1.98 2.62
CA SER A 118 16.77 -3.23 1.88
C SER A 118 18.25 -3.60 1.74
N GLN A 119 19.17 -2.79 2.22
CA GLN A 119 20.62 -3.04 2.16
C GLN A 119 21.11 -3.83 3.37
N LYS A 120 22.09 -4.70 3.17
CA LYS A 120 22.81 -5.40 4.25
C LYS A 120 23.95 -4.57 4.85
N ALA A 121 24.52 -3.66 4.07
CA ALA A 121 25.65 -2.81 4.44
C ALA A 121 25.43 -1.36 3.96
N ASP A 122 26.18 -0.42 4.51
CA ASP A 122 26.16 0.99 4.10
C ASP A 122 26.72 1.14 2.67
N GLY A 123 25.84 1.08 1.71
CA GLY A 123 26.16 1.26 0.29
C GLY A 123 24.90 1.53 -0.52
N ALA A 124 24.98 2.34 -1.57
CA ALA A 124 23.86 2.55 -2.47
C ALA A 124 23.58 1.27 -3.27
N LEU A 125 22.30 0.85 -3.33
CA LEU A 125 21.90 -0.19 -4.26
C LEU A 125 21.98 0.35 -5.68
N ASP A 126 22.53 -0.43 -6.58
CA ASP A 126 22.49 -0.20 -8.01
C ASP A 126 22.09 -1.49 -8.75
N VAL A 127 22.00 -1.44 -10.06
CA VAL A 127 21.60 -2.59 -10.88
C VAL A 127 22.60 -3.76 -10.83
N ASP A 128 23.81 -3.51 -10.39
CA ASP A 128 24.89 -4.51 -10.29
C ASP A 128 25.06 -5.03 -8.86
N THR A 129 24.25 -4.56 -7.89
CA THR A 129 24.34 -5.02 -6.50
C THR A 129 24.09 -6.53 -6.41
N PRO A 130 25.06 -7.33 -5.91
CA PRO A 130 24.88 -8.77 -5.78
C PRO A 130 23.71 -9.12 -4.90
N TYR A 131 22.94 -10.14 -5.28
CA TYR A 131 21.78 -10.62 -4.48
C TYR A 131 22.17 -10.99 -3.04
N SER A 132 23.39 -11.48 -2.83
CA SER A 132 23.95 -11.79 -1.50
C SER A 132 24.03 -10.57 -0.58
N ASP A 133 24.11 -9.36 -1.14
CA ASP A 133 24.26 -8.12 -0.40
C ASP A 133 22.92 -7.44 -0.10
N LEU A 134 21.82 -8.01 -0.62
CA LEU A 134 20.47 -7.56 -0.33
C LEU A 134 19.99 -8.15 1.01
N LYS A 135 19.31 -7.33 1.79
CA LYS A 135 18.57 -7.76 2.98
C LYS A 135 17.12 -8.04 2.57
N TYR A 136 16.57 -9.17 3.06
CA TYR A 136 15.13 -9.34 2.97
C TYR A 136 14.43 -8.21 3.75
N TYR A 137 13.58 -7.48 3.06
CA TYR A 137 12.79 -6.39 3.62
C TYR A 137 11.42 -6.39 2.94
N ASP A 138 10.38 -6.58 3.71
CA ASP A 138 9.02 -6.75 3.22
C ASP A 138 8.29 -5.41 3.13
N LEU A 139 7.67 -5.12 1.97
CA LEU A 139 6.94 -3.88 1.75
C LEU A 139 5.79 -3.71 2.75
N TYR A 140 5.12 -4.78 3.12
CA TYR A 140 3.94 -4.74 4.00
C TYR A 140 4.31 -4.91 5.47
N ALA A 141 5.07 -5.99 5.76
CA ALA A 141 5.39 -6.39 7.14
C ALA A 141 6.50 -5.57 7.79
N ASP A 142 7.39 -4.95 6.99
CA ASP A 142 8.46 -4.09 7.51
C ASP A 142 8.17 -2.61 7.23
N PHE A 143 8.11 -2.21 5.95
CA PHE A 143 7.90 -0.82 5.58
C PHE A 143 6.49 -0.34 5.97
N GLY A 144 5.43 -1.08 5.59
CA GLY A 144 4.05 -0.69 5.87
C GLY A 144 3.75 -0.54 7.36
N LEU A 145 4.26 -1.46 8.20
CA LEU A 145 4.06 -1.39 9.65
C LEU A 145 4.84 -0.25 10.33
N SER A 146 5.80 0.36 9.61
CA SER A 146 6.55 1.55 10.07
C SER A 146 5.86 2.87 9.68
N LEU A 147 4.73 2.83 8.99
CA LEU A 147 4.03 4.03 8.50
C LEU A 147 2.86 4.42 9.40
N GLY A 148 2.51 5.71 9.35
CA GLY A 148 1.33 6.27 10.02
C GLY A 148 1.65 7.06 11.29
N ASN A 149 0.59 7.55 11.94
CA ASN A 149 0.70 8.40 13.13
C ASN A 149 1.10 7.59 14.38
N HIS A 150 0.68 6.31 14.46
CA HIS A 150 0.99 5.37 15.54
C HIS A 150 1.54 4.05 14.98
N PRO A 151 2.72 4.09 14.33
CA PRO A 151 3.30 2.94 13.64
C PRO A 151 3.54 1.77 14.58
N ARG A 152 3.49 0.56 14.03
CA ARG A 152 3.72 -0.69 14.79
C ARG A 152 5.20 -1.04 14.92
N ILE A 153 6.03 -0.46 14.06
CA ILE A 153 7.49 -0.61 14.09
C ILE A 153 8.11 0.78 14.29
N GLU A 154 8.99 0.90 15.26
CA GLU A 154 9.73 2.12 15.54
C GLU A 154 10.92 2.24 14.57
N ASP A 155 10.88 3.27 13.73
CA ASP A 155 11.95 3.70 12.85
C ASP A 155 11.79 5.21 12.61
N GLU A 156 12.63 6.01 13.24
CA GLU A 156 12.51 7.46 13.28
C GLU A 156 12.38 8.09 11.87
N GLU A 157 13.16 7.61 10.88
CA GLU A 157 13.12 8.14 9.53
C GLU A 157 11.82 7.73 8.79
N LEU A 158 11.41 6.46 8.89
CA LEU A 158 10.18 5.96 8.25
C LEU A 158 8.94 6.52 8.94
N ASN A 159 8.94 6.61 10.27
CA ASN A 159 7.81 7.17 11.02
C ASN A 159 7.60 8.66 10.75
N SER A 160 8.60 9.36 10.19
CA SER A 160 8.49 10.76 9.79
C SER A 160 7.87 10.99 8.41
N LEU A 161 7.61 9.92 7.63
CA LEU A 161 6.94 10.01 6.34
C LEU A 161 5.47 10.39 6.52
N SER A 162 4.99 11.35 5.73
CA SER A 162 3.56 11.64 5.64
C SER A 162 2.85 10.57 4.81
N VAL A 163 1.74 10.03 5.31
CA VAL A 163 1.02 8.93 4.66
C VAL A 163 -0.46 9.23 4.57
N ALA A 164 -0.99 9.17 3.36
CA ALA A 164 -2.42 9.23 3.10
C ALA A 164 -2.94 7.89 2.58
N ILE A 165 -4.19 7.60 2.92
CA ILE A 165 -4.91 6.44 2.41
C ILE A 165 -6.17 6.89 1.68
N LEU A 166 -6.43 6.30 0.53
CA LEU A 166 -7.58 6.65 -0.31
C LEU A 166 -8.42 5.42 -0.61
N PRO A 167 -9.73 5.48 -0.44
CA PRO A 167 -10.61 4.46 -1.00
C PRO A 167 -10.63 4.58 -2.53
N LEU A 168 -10.56 3.45 -3.22
CA LEU A 168 -10.78 3.41 -4.67
C LEU A 168 -12.29 3.39 -4.95
N PRO A 169 -12.89 4.47 -5.49
CA PRO A 169 -14.34 4.59 -5.60
C PRO A 169 -14.94 3.57 -6.57
N GLY A 170 -15.90 2.77 -6.09
CA GLY A 170 -16.51 1.70 -6.88
C GLY A 170 -15.49 0.66 -7.35
N GLY A 171 -14.42 0.47 -6.57
CA GLY A 171 -13.38 -0.49 -6.87
C GLY A 171 -13.83 -1.93 -6.66
N GLU A 172 -13.40 -2.80 -7.55
CA GLU A 172 -13.49 -4.25 -7.45
C GLU A 172 -12.07 -4.83 -7.40
N PHE A 173 -11.88 -5.84 -6.59
CA PHE A 173 -10.59 -6.47 -6.36
C PHE A 173 -10.68 -7.97 -6.59
N TYR A 174 -9.83 -8.46 -7.48
CA TYR A 174 -9.72 -9.88 -7.81
C TYR A 174 -8.28 -10.33 -7.58
N HIS A 175 -8.09 -11.23 -6.63
CA HIS A 175 -6.78 -11.78 -6.28
C HIS A 175 -6.57 -13.12 -6.98
N TYR A 176 -5.39 -13.30 -7.58
CA TYR A 176 -5.02 -14.50 -8.34
C TYR A 176 -3.78 -15.19 -7.76
N GLY A 177 -3.54 -15.02 -6.47
CA GLY A 177 -2.37 -15.56 -5.77
C GLY A 177 -2.33 -17.08 -5.68
N THR A 178 -3.46 -17.77 -5.91
CA THR A 178 -3.53 -19.23 -5.92
C THR A 178 -4.26 -19.77 -7.14
N SER A 179 -3.92 -21.01 -7.55
CA SER A 179 -4.58 -21.68 -8.69
C SER A 179 -6.08 -21.90 -8.50
N ARG A 180 -6.59 -21.83 -7.26
CA ARG A 180 -8.01 -21.97 -6.93
C ARG A 180 -8.81 -20.68 -7.20
N GLU A 181 -8.14 -19.54 -7.23
CA GLU A 181 -8.76 -18.24 -7.48
C GLU A 181 -8.88 -17.93 -8.98
N LEU A 182 -8.27 -18.76 -9.83
CA LEU A 182 -8.37 -18.67 -11.30
C LEU A 182 -9.57 -19.44 -11.88
N LEU A 183 -10.32 -20.17 -11.08
CA LEU A 183 -11.50 -20.96 -11.49
C LEU A 183 -12.80 -20.32 -11.06
#